data_6331602a477ff4562d6a9cca83ca1a14
#
_entry.id   6331602a477ff4562d6a9cca83ca1a14
#
_cell.length_a   1.000
_cell.length_b   1.000
_cell.length_c   1.000
_cell.angle_alpha   90.00
_cell.angle_beta   90.00
_cell.angle_gamma   90.00
#
_symmetry.space_group_name_H-M   'P 1'
#
loop_
_entity.id
_entity.type
_entity.pdbx_description
1 polymer ?
#
loop_
_entity_poly.entity_id
_entity_poly.type
_entity_poly.pdbx_seq_one_letter_code
_entity_poly.pdbx_strand_id
1 'polypeptide(L)'
;MKRFLLSLSVLMLAGVAAATAETYPSRTVTVIVPFPAGGPADITGRVIADQLSRRLGQQFIVENVNGAGGTIGATRAARAPADGYTLIVGHMGTHAAAPALYPKLPYDPETDFAPIGLVAELPEVLVTRKTLAPNNLTEFIAYAETNQSKLNMAHAGVGSVSYVGCLMLNTAIGIHPTLVPFTGSTPATQSLLAGQVDYFCDPIIGQMAQIRAGTLKALAIAASQRHPLLPDLPTAAEQGLPQWEIAPFFALFAPKDTPQPIVDALAAALDQGLDDPAVRKHFAALGGSIADKSRRGPAPLAALVKREVARLTPILKAAAVK
;
A
#
# COMPACT_ATOMS: atom_id res chain seq x y z
N MET A 1 89.84 -13.35 5.72
CA MET A 1 88.72 -12.99 6.62
C MET A 1 87.61 -12.44 5.76
N LYS A 2 86.62 -13.25 5.33
CA LYS A 2 85.47 -12.84 4.50
C LYS A 2 84.27 -12.90 5.40
N ARG A 3 83.64 -11.74 5.62
CA ARG A 3 82.38 -11.60 6.32
C ARG A 3 81.22 -11.96 5.35
N PHE A 4 80.49 -13.02 5.65
CA PHE A 4 79.20 -13.36 5.00
C PHE A 4 78.12 -12.57 5.73
N LEU A 5 77.48 -11.66 4.97
CA LEU A 5 76.22 -11.00 5.37
C LEU A 5 75.06 -11.85 4.87
N LEU A 6 74.37 -12.54 5.78
CA LEU A 6 73.10 -13.17 5.48
C LEU A 6 71.99 -12.09 5.49
N SER A 7 71.49 -11.78 4.29
CA SER A 7 70.27 -10.95 4.14
C SER A 7 69.06 -11.83 4.32
N LEU A 8 68.35 -11.68 5.45
CA LEU A 8 67.08 -12.32 5.71
C LEU A 8 65.95 -11.51 5.07
N SER A 9 65.52 -11.92 3.87
CA SER A 9 64.35 -11.35 3.22
C SER A 9 63.08 -11.91 3.87
N VAL A 10 62.45 -11.12 4.75
CA VAL A 10 61.14 -11.42 5.27
C VAL A 10 60.10 -11.13 4.19
N LEU A 11 59.60 -12.19 3.59
CA LEU A 11 58.52 -12.13 2.60
C LEU A 11 57.20 -11.90 3.42
N MET A 12 56.76 -10.66 3.53
CA MET A 12 55.42 -10.35 4.03
C MET A 12 54.42 -10.86 2.96
N LEU A 13 53.86 -12.06 3.17
CA LEU A 13 52.60 -12.46 2.56
C LEU A 13 51.48 -11.61 3.16
N ALA A 14 51.16 -10.48 2.53
CA ALA A 14 49.92 -9.80 2.76
C ALA A 14 48.77 -10.70 2.27
N GLY A 15 48.22 -11.50 3.19
CA GLY A 15 46.98 -12.22 2.96
C GLY A 15 45.86 -11.18 2.73
N VAL A 16 45.56 -10.92 1.48
CA VAL A 16 44.31 -10.26 1.13
C VAL A 16 43.21 -11.24 1.52
N ALA A 17 42.67 -11.09 2.74
CA ALA A 17 41.40 -11.69 3.08
C ALA A 17 40.39 -11.14 2.06
N ALA A 18 40.06 -11.95 1.07
CA ALA A 18 38.90 -11.69 0.23
C ALA A 18 37.72 -11.64 1.21
N ALA A 19 37.28 -10.43 1.54
CA ALA A 19 36.02 -10.25 2.20
C ALA A 19 34.99 -10.90 1.28
N THR A 20 34.58 -12.11 1.62
CA THR A 20 33.42 -12.73 0.97
C THR A 20 32.27 -11.77 1.25
N ALA A 21 31.82 -11.04 0.22
CA ALA A 21 30.64 -10.20 0.32
C ALA A 21 29.54 -11.09 0.90
N GLU A 22 29.10 -10.77 2.10
CA GLU A 22 28.07 -11.53 2.80
C GLU A 22 26.84 -11.57 1.88
N THR A 23 26.37 -12.78 1.57
CA THR A 23 25.26 -12.93 0.61
C THR A 23 24.01 -12.32 1.22
N TYR A 24 23.48 -11.27 0.61
CA TYR A 24 22.22 -10.65 1.06
C TYR A 24 21.02 -11.52 0.63
N PRO A 25 20.05 -11.75 1.57
CA PRO A 25 20.08 -11.46 3.00
C PRO A 25 20.78 -12.57 3.79
N SER A 26 21.57 -12.23 4.82
CA SER A 26 22.22 -13.18 5.75
C SER A 26 21.48 -13.34 7.07
N ARG A 27 20.46 -12.52 7.34
CA ARG A 27 19.64 -12.51 8.55
C ARG A 27 18.20 -12.12 8.23
N THR A 28 17.32 -12.22 9.21
CA THR A 28 15.91 -11.84 9.10
C THR A 28 15.74 -10.39 8.62
N VAL A 29 14.82 -10.18 7.67
CA VAL A 29 14.43 -8.88 7.12
C VAL A 29 13.06 -8.50 7.68
N THR A 30 12.92 -7.26 8.16
CA THR A 30 11.64 -6.71 8.62
C THR A 30 10.91 -5.99 7.49
N VAL A 31 9.65 -6.34 7.27
CA VAL A 31 8.75 -5.66 6.34
C VAL A 31 7.74 -4.86 7.16
N ILE A 32 7.94 -3.55 7.24
CA ILE A 32 7.00 -2.65 7.91
C ILE A 32 5.71 -2.58 7.09
N VAL A 33 4.59 -2.86 7.73
CA VAL A 33 3.24 -2.58 7.23
C VAL A 33 2.67 -1.44 8.06
N PRO A 34 2.40 -0.25 7.47
CA PRO A 34 2.06 0.95 8.23
C PRO A 34 0.59 0.99 8.70
N PHE A 35 -0.06 -0.17 8.81
CA PHE A 35 -1.46 -0.34 9.21
C PHE A 35 -1.66 -1.60 10.06
N PRO A 36 -2.79 -1.71 10.80
CA PRO A 36 -3.12 -2.90 11.57
C PRO A 36 -3.24 -4.16 10.71
N ALA A 37 -3.06 -5.32 11.37
CA ALA A 37 -3.23 -6.62 10.75
C ALA A 37 -4.63 -6.83 10.16
N GLY A 38 -4.71 -7.59 9.07
CA GLY A 38 -5.95 -7.97 8.38
C GLY A 38 -6.49 -6.93 7.40
N GLY A 39 -5.89 -5.74 7.31
CA GLY A 39 -6.24 -4.75 6.28
C GLY A 39 -5.51 -4.98 4.95
N PRO A 40 -5.87 -4.23 3.88
CA PRO A 40 -5.30 -4.41 2.54
C PRO A 40 -3.76 -4.37 2.49
N ALA A 41 -3.14 -3.47 3.23
CA ALA A 41 -1.68 -3.35 3.30
C ALA A 41 -1.03 -4.58 3.98
N ASP A 42 -1.67 -5.11 5.03
CA ASP A 42 -1.17 -6.28 5.74
C ASP A 42 -1.30 -7.56 4.91
N ILE A 43 -2.45 -7.75 4.26
CA ILE A 43 -2.67 -8.87 3.33
C ILE A 43 -1.58 -8.85 2.25
N THR A 44 -1.36 -7.70 1.61
CA THR A 44 -0.34 -7.52 0.59
C THR A 44 1.06 -7.78 1.15
N GLY A 45 1.38 -7.22 2.31
CA GLY A 45 2.68 -7.35 2.97
C GLY A 45 3.03 -8.79 3.34
N ARG A 46 2.07 -9.56 3.83
CA ARG A 46 2.30 -10.99 4.18
C ARG A 46 2.57 -11.84 2.94
N VAL A 47 1.87 -11.60 1.85
CA VAL A 47 2.14 -12.30 0.59
C VAL A 47 3.54 -11.96 0.06
N ILE A 48 3.94 -10.69 0.10
CA ILE A 48 5.29 -10.27 -0.28
C ILE A 48 6.34 -10.94 0.60
N ALA A 49 6.17 -10.86 1.93
CA ALA A 49 7.12 -11.42 2.90
C ALA A 49 7.31 -12.94 2.72
N ASP A 50 6.22 -13.69 2.51
CA ASP A 50 6.28 -15.13 2.22
C ASP A 50 7.07 -15.41 0.93
N GLN A 51 6.79 -14.67 -0.15
CA GLN A 51 7.47 -14.87 -1.43
C GLN A 51 8.96 -14.51 -1.36
N LEU A 52 9.32 -13.41 -0.71
CA LEU A 52 10.72 -13.03 -0.53
C LEU A 52 11.46 -14.04 0.35
N SER A 53 10.81 -14.54 1.42
CA SER A 53 11.40 -15.57 2.28
C SER A 53 11.73 -16.84 1.50
N ARG A 54 10.82 -17.32 0.67
CA ARG A 54 11.02 -18.54 -0.13
C ARG A 54 12.13 -18.37 -1.19
N ARG A 55 12.26 -17.19 -1.79
CA ARG A 55 13.18 -16.96 -2.91
C ARG A 55 14.58 -16.56 -2.49
N LEU A 56 14.69 -15.86 -1.36
CA LEU A 56 15.96 -15.36 -0.87
C LEU A 56 16.53 -16.20 0.29
N GLY A 57 15.81 -17.24 0.74
CA GLY A 57 16.32 -18.22 1.72
C GLY A 57 16.45 -17.69 3.16
N GLN A 58 15.95 -16.50 3.45
CA GLN A 58 15.93 -15.91 4.79
C GLN A 58 14.50 -15.48 5.17
N GLN A 59 14.24 -15.35 6.47
CA GLN A 59 12.93 -14.94 6.97
C GLN A 59 12.67 -13.45 6.66
N PHE A 60 11.54 -13.16 6.00
CA PHE A 60 10.97 -11.82 5.90
C PHE A 60 9.74 -11.78 6.82
N ILE A 61 9.78 -10.96 7.87
CA ILE A 61 8.70 -10.88 8.86
C ILE A 61 7.95 -9.56 8.75
N VAL A 62 6.62 -9.62 8.84
CA VAL A 62 5.78 -8.43 8.86
C VAL A 62 5.73 -7.84 10.25
N GLU A 63 5.99 -6.53 10.34
CA GLU A 63 5.79 -5.72 11.54
C GLU A 63 4.73 -4.65 11.27
N ASN A 64 3.60 -4.69 11.96
CA ASN A 64 2.55 -3.70 11.83
C ASN A 64 2.85 -2.45 12.68
N VAL A 65 3.17 -1.31 12.02
CA VAL A 65 3.50 -0.03 12.67
C VAL A 65 2.46 1.00 12.25
N ASN A 66 1.29 0.96 12.88
CA ASN A 66 0.14 1.78 12.54
C ASN A 66 0.16 3.18 13.18
N GLY A 67 -0.63 4.09 12.63
CA GLY A 67 -0.90 5.42 13.17
C GLY A 67 -0.74 6.55 12.15
N ALA A 68 -1.48 7.63 12.36
CA ALA A 68 -1.49 8.84 11.53
C ALA A 68 -1.59 8.54 10.02
N GLY A 69 -2.56 7.71 9.61
CA GLY A 69 -2.75 7.34 8.20
C GLY A 69 -1.56 6.59 7.58
N GLY A 70 -0.73 5.93 8.41
CA GLY A 70 0.46 5.18 7.98
C GLY A 70 1.75 5.99 7.99
N THR A 71 1.71 7.30 8.28
CA THR A 71 2.91 8.14 8.26
C THR A 71 3.91 7.80 9.38
N ILE A 72 3.47 7.22 10.51
CA ILE A 72 4.38 6.75 11.57
C ILE A 72 5.25 5.60 11.05
N GLY A 73 4.65 4.57 10.46
CA GLY A 73 5.38 3.44 9.88
C GLY A 73 6.29 3.86 8.72
N ALA A 74 5.80 4.76 7.86
CA ALA A 74 6.58 5.29 6.74
C ALA A 74 7.80 6.10 7.23
N THR A 75 7.64 6.94 8.26
CA THR A 75 8.74 7.70 8.87
C THR A 75 9.79 6.75 9.48
N ARG A 76 9.34 5.71 10.16
CA ARG A 76 10.26 4.72 10.73
C ARG A 76 11.06 4.00 9.65
N ALA A 77 10.42 3.61 8.56
CA ALA A 77 11.10 3.00 7.43
C ALA A 77 12.09 3.95 6.76
N ALA A 78 11.70 5.20 6.48
CA ALA A 78 12.56 6.21 5.86
C ALA A 78 13.85 6.48 6.67
N ARG A 79 13.78 6.32 7.99
CA ARG A 79 14.92 6.56 8.92
C ARG A 79 15.67 5.29 9.30
N ALA A 80 15.29 4.13 8.80
CA ALA A 80 15.99 2.90 9.06
C ALA A 80 17.34 2.86 8.34
N PRO A 81 18.30 2.03 8.81
CA PRO A 81 19.55 1.81 8.07
C PRO A 81 19.27 1.35 6.63
N ALA A 82 20.05 1.90 5.69
CA ALA A 82 19.94 1.60 4.27
C ALA A 82 20.70 0.30 3.90
N ASP A 83 20.51 -0.74 4.69
CA ASP A 83 21.20 -2.03 4.58
C ASP A 83 20.32 -3.15 3.99
N GLY A 84 19.09 -2.82 3.60
CA GLY A 84 18.12 -3.75 3.03
C GLY A 84 17.38 -4.61 4.06
N TYR A 85 17.66 -4.50 5.37
CA TYR A 85 17.02 -5.34 6.40
C TYR A 85 15.74 -4.70 7.00
N THR A 86 15.40 -3.49 6.58
CA THR A 86 14.10 -2.87 6.86
C THR A 86 13.48 -2.42 5.55
N LEU A 87 12.33 -2.97 5.23
CA LEU A 87 11.53 -2.63 4.05
C LEU A 87 10.17 -2.10 4.48
N ILE A 88 9.43 -1.48 3.56
CA ILE A 88 8.06 -1.03 3.82
C ILE A 88 7.12 -1.37 2.68
N VAL A 89 5.91 -1.80 3.03
CA VAL A 89 4.77 -1.81 2.11
C VAL A 89 4.18 -0.39 2.07
N GLY A 90 4.57 0.35 1.05
CA GLY A 90 3.98 1.66 0.76
C GLY A 90 2.77 1.55 -0.16
N HIS A 91 1.92 2.55 -0.15
CA HIS A 91 0.74 2.63 -1.02
C HIS A 91 0.43 4.10 -1.37
N MET A 92 -0.54 4.31 -2.26
CA MET A 92 -0.97 5.64 -2.72
C MET A 92 -1.14 6.65 -1.57
N GLY A 93 -1.66 6.22 -0.40
CA GLY A 93 -1.83 7.09 0.75
C GLY A 93 -0.50 7.62 1.30
N THR A 94 0.40 6.72 1.70
CA THR A 94 1.69 7.07 2.31
C THR A 94 2.71 7.63 1.31
N HIS A 95 2.67 7.19 0.04
CA HIS A 95 3.68 7.54 -0.96
C HIS A 95 3.17 8.48 -2.07
N ALA A 96 1.92 8.98 -1.99
CA ALA A 96 1.44 9.97 -2.94
C ALA A 96 0.50 11.02 -2.30
N ALA A 97 -0.44 10.63 -1.44
CA ALA A 97 -1.42 11.56 -0.87
C ALA A 97 -0.87 12.33 0.37
N ALA A 98 -0.01 11.70 1.16
CA ALA A 98 0.49 12.27 2.41
C ALA A 98 1.12 13.66 2.27
N PRO A 99 1.92 13.98 1.22
CA PRO A 99 2.48 15.33 1.03
C PRO A 99 1.43 16.45 0.92
N ALA A 100 0.25 16.13 0.41
CA ALA A 100 -0.84 17.10 0.27
C ALA A 100 -1.62 17.32 1.58
N LEU A 101 -1.64 16.32 2.46
CA LEU A 101 -2.51 16.25 3.63
C LEU A 101 -1.80 16.55 4.96
N TYR A 102 -0.48 16.38 4.99
CA TYR A 102 0.34 16.61 6.18
C TYR A 102 1.30 17.79 5.97
N PRO A 103 1.04 18.99 6.52
CA PRO A 103 1.89 20.18 6.31
C PRO A 103 3.33 19.99 6.80
N LYS A 104 3.57 19.09 7.74
CA LYS A 104 4.89 18.75 8.31
C LYS A 104 5.12 17.26 8.20
N LEU A 105 5.04 16.71 6.97
CA LEU A 105 5.34 15.30 6.73
C LEU A 105 6.82 15.05 7.02
N PRO A 106 7.18 14.09 7.90
CA PRO A 106 8.57 13.89 8.33
C PRO A 106 9.40 13.01 7.37
N TYR A 107 8.93 12.78 6.16
CA TYR A 107 9.61 12.12 5.04
C TYR A 107 9.12 12.67 3.71
N ASP A 108 9.92 12.50 2.67
CA ASP A 108 9.55 12.77 1.28
C ASP A 108 9.40 11.43 0.54
N PRO A 109 8.20 11.09 -0.01
CA PRO A 109 7.98 9.83 -0.67
C PRO A 109 8.77 9.65 -1.98
N GLU A 110 9.23 10.72 -2.60
CA GLU A 110 10.00 10.67 -3.84
C GLU A 110 11.51 10.51 -3.60
N THR A 111 12.02 11.01 -2.47
CA THR A 111 13.47 11.10 -2.24
C THR A 111 13.99 10.31 -1.04
N ASP A 112 13.14 9.90 -0.10
CA ASP A 112 13.58 9.19 1.12
C ASP A 112 13.45 7.66 1.02
N PHE A 113 13.01 7.14 -0.15
CA PHE A 113 12.86 5.71 -0.38
C PHE A 113 13.51 5.27 -1.69
N ALA A 114 14.07 4.07 -1.67
CA ALA A 114 14.45 3.33 -2.85
C ALA A 114 13.26 2.44 -3.29
N PRO A 115 12.66 2.66 -4.45
CA PRO A 115 11.56 1.82 -4.94
C PRO A 115 12.09 0.42 -5.30
N ILE A 116 11.37 -0.63 -4.87
CA ILE A 116 11.68 -2.02 -5.21
C ILE A 116 10.75 -2.51 -6.31
N GLY A 117 9.43 -2.40 -6.12
CA GLY A 117 8.49 -2.82 -7.14
C GLY A 117 7.04 -2.64 -6.78
N LEU A 118 6.23 -2.37 -7.80
CA LEU A 118 4.77 -2.36 -7.72
C LEU A 118 4.26 -3.79 -7.56
N VAL A 119 3.34 -3.99 -6.62
CA VAL A 119 2.75 -5.30 -6.31
C VAL A 119 1.36 -5.42 -6.92
N ALA A 120 0.49 -4.49 -6.58
CA ALA A 120 -0.91 -4.53 -6.98
C ALA A 120 -1.50 -3.13 -7.08
N GLU A 121 -2.56 -3.02 -7.88
CA GLU A 121 -3.51 -1.91 -7.85
C GLU A 121 -4.87 -2.50 -7.46
N LEU A 122 -5.45 -1.95 -6.41
CA LEU A 122 -6.64 -2.52 -5.79
C LEU A 122 -7.77 -1.51 -5.86
N PRO A 123 -8.75 -1.67 -6.76
CA PRO A 123 -9.86 -0.73 -6.87
C PRO A 123 -10.63 -0.66 -5.55
N GLU A 124 -11.11 0.52 -5.24
CA GLU A 124 -11.94 0.73 -4.07
C GLU A 124 -13.39 0.35 -4.33
N VAL A 125 -14.06 -0.07 -3.29
CA VAL A 125 -15.49 -0.35 -3.28
C VAL A 125 -16.16 0.52 -2.23
N LEU A 126 -17.30 1.13 -2.59
CA LEU A 126 -18.18 1.78 -1.63
C LEU A 126 -19.00 0.71 -0.93
N VAL A 127 -18.76 0.54 0.36
CA VAL A 127 -19.56 -0.35 1.22
C VAL A 127 -20.33 0.44 2.26
N THR A 128 -21.50 -0.06 2.62
CA THR A 128 -22.35 0.51 3.66
C THR A 128 -22.76 -0.55 4.67
N ARG A 129 -23.17 -0.10 5.87
CA ARG A 129 -23.87 -1.00 6.80
C ARG A 129 -25.12 -1.56 6.14
N LYS A 130 -25.46 -2.79 6.45
CA LYS A 130 -26.56 -3.54 5.80
C LYS A 130 -27.91 -2.82 5.91
N THR A 131 -28.13 -2.09 7.01
CA THR A 131 -29.40 -1.42 7.32
C THR A 131 -29.52 0.00 6.74
N LEU A 132 -28.49 0.53 6.05
CA LEU A 132 -28.60 1.82 5.36
C LEU A 132 -29.61 1.67 4.19
N ALA A 133 -30.47 2.65 3.94
CA ALA A 133 -31.55 2.54 2.95
C ALA A 133 -31.05 2.27 1.52
N PRO A 134 -30.06 3.01 0.95
CA PRO A 134 -29.60 2.84 -0.43
C PRO A 134 -29.09 1.44 -0.76
N ASN A 135 -29.36 0.95 -1.98
CA ASN A 135 -28.92 -0.35 -2.48
C ASN A 135 -28.00 -0.26 -3.70
N ASN A 136 -27.78 0.94 -4.21
CA ASN A 136 -26.86 1.25 -5.31
C ASN A 136 -26.29 2.66 -5.15
N LEU A 137 -25.32 3.06 -5.98
CA LEU A 137 -24.67 4.36 -5.89
C LEU A 137 -25.64 5.51 -6.20
N THR A 138 -26.51 5.35 -7.18
CA THR A 138 -27.49 6.39 -7.55
C THR A 138 -28.43 6.70 -6.39
N GLU A 139 -28.96 5.65 -5.71
CA GLU A 139 -29.76 5.82 -4.50
C GLU A 139 -28.96 6.42 -3.35
N PHE A 140 -27.67 6.03 -3.22
CA PHE A 140 -26.79 6.59 -2.18
C PHE A 140 -26.55 8.08 -2.40
N ILE A 141 -26.33 8.54 -3.63
CA ILE A 141 -26.16 9.96 -3.96
C ILE A 141 -27.40 10.74 -3.53
N ALA A 142 -28.58 10.33 -3.98
CA ALA A 142 -29.83 11.00 -3.64
C ALA A 142 -30.11 11.00 -2.12
N TYR A 143 -29.80 9.89 -1.44
CA TYR A 143 -29.92 9.79 0.01
C TYR A 143 -28.92 10.72 0.73
N ALA A 144 -27.69 10.76 0.26
CA ALA A 144 -26.61 11.52 0.87
C ALA A 144 -26.83 13.05 0.73
N GLU A 145 -27.36 13.52 -0.39
CA GLU A 145 -27.72 14.94 -0.61
C GLU A 145 -28.64 15.48 0.48
N THR A 146 -29.61 14.67 0.94
CA THR A 146 -30.61 15.07 1.94
C THR A 146 -30.25 14.72 3.38
N ASN A 147 -29.31 13.79 3.58
CA ASN A 147 -28.96 13.25 4.89
C ASN A 147 -27.48 13.44 5.28
N GLN A 148 -26.70 14.24 4.55
CA GLN A 148 -25.26 14.35 4.76
C GLN A 148 -24.84 14.68 6.20
N SER A 149 -25.60 15.52 6.90
CA SER A 149 -25.33 15.89 8.31
C SER A 149 -25.53 14.75 9.31
N LYS A 150 -26.19 13.66 8.89
CA LYS A 150 -26.42 12.45 9.70
C LYS A 150 -25.51 11.30 9.30
N LEU A 151 -24.81 11.42 8.15
CA LEU A 151 -23.93 10.38 7.65
C LEU A 151 -22.55 10.41 8.33
N ASN A 152 -22.11 9.26 8.78
CA ASN A 152 -20.80 9.02 9.36
C ASN A 152 -19.95 8.19 8.38
N MET A 153 -18.92 8.81 7.83
CA MET A 153 -17.96 8.18 6.93
C MET A 153 -16.79 7.61 7.71
N ALA A 154 -16.61 6.30 7.69
CA ALA A 154 -15.41 5.68 8.24
C ALA A 154 -14.19 5.88 7.34
N HIS A 155 -13.00 6.00 7.94
CA HIS A 155 -11.73 5.95 7.20
C HIS A 155 -10.58 5.44 8.08
N ALA A 156 -9.54 4.90 7.47
CA ALA A 156 -8.38 4.29 8.15
C ALA A 156 -7.31 5.31 8.61
N GLY A 157 -7.73 6.53 8.93
CA GLY A 157 -6.87 7.68 9.26
C GLY A 157 -6.70 8.64 8.08
N VAL A 158 -6.48 9.92 8.37
CA VAL A 158 -6.20 10.95 7.35
C VAL A 158 -5.00 10.50 6.52
N GLY A 159 -5.09 10.60 5.19
CA GLY A 159 -4.03 10.16 4.27
C GLY A 159 -4.01 8.65 3.98
N SER A 160 -4.86 7.82 4.59
CA SER A 160 -5.06 6.44 4.15
C SER A 160 -5.72 6.38 2.78
N VAL A 161 -5.60 5.25 2.09
CA VAL A 161 -6.27 5.05 0.79
C VAL A 161 -7.77 5.22 0.92
N SER A 162 -8.38 4.66 1.95
CA SER A 162 -9.82 4.78 2.20
C SER A 162 -10.28 6.23 2.49
N TYR A 163 -9.44 7.03 3.16
CA TYR A 163 -9.69 8.46 3.32
C TYR A 163 -9.74 9.17 1.97
N VAL A 164 -8.72 8.92 1.14
CA VAL A 164 -8.60 9.54 -0.18
C VAL A 164 -9.75 9.13 -1.08
N GLY A 165 -10.09 7.85 -1.13
CA GLY A 165 -11.16 7.33 -1.98
C GLY A 165 -12.54 7.89 -1.62
N CYS A 166 -12.89 7.89 -0.32
CA CYS A 166 -14.13 8.49 0.14
C CYS A 166 -14.14 10.03 0.01
N LEU A 167 -12.99 10.71 0.20
CA LEU A 167 -12.91 12.15 0.00
C LEU A 167 -13.17 12.51 -1.47
N MET A 168 -12.62 11.73 -2.41
CA MET A 168 -12.89 11.90 -3.84
C MET A 168 -14.36 11.64 -4.17
N LEU A 169 -14.99 10.60 -3.62
CA LEU A 169 -16.41 10.32 -3.76
C LEU A 169 -17.24 11.51 -3.25
N ASN A 170 -17.03 11.92 -2.01
CA ASN A 170 -17.77 13.01 -1.38
C ASN A 170 -17.64 14.31 -2.14
N THR A 171 -16.43 14.63 -2.62
CA THR A 171 -16.19 15.82 -3.46
C THR A 171 -16.94 15.72 -4.79
N ALA A 172 -16.95 14.55 -5.42
CA ALA A 172 -17.62 14.34 -6.71
C ALA A 172 -19.13 14.47 -6.62
N ILE A 173 -19.73 14.11 -5.47
CA ILE A 173 -21.20 14.22 -5.25
C ILE A 173 -21.59 15.43 -4.38
N GLY A 174 -20.65 16.27 -3.97
CA GLY A 174 -20.91 17.54 -3.30
C GLY A 174 -21.41 17.42 -1.86
N ILE A 175 -21.01 16.39 -1.10
CA ILE A 175 -21.44 16.18 0.30
C ILE A 175 -20.30 16.36 1.31
N HIS A 176 -20.67 16.70 2.54
CA HIS A 176 -19.77 16.91 3.68
C HIS A 176 -20.24 16.13 4.92
N PRO A 177 -20.06 14.80 4.97
CA PRO A 177 -20.47 13.98 6.10
C PRO A 177 -19.53 14.15 7.31
N THR A 178 -19.91 13.60 8.44
CA THR A 178 -19.00 13.45 9.58
C THR A 178 -17.93 12.41 9.26
N LEU A 179 -16.66 12.80 9.38
CA LEU A 179 -15.51 11.91 9.16
C LEU A 179 -15.14 11.22 10.48
N VAL A 180 -15.16 9.88 10.50
CA VAL A 180 -14.86 9.08 11.70
C VAL A 180 -13.55 8.31 11.47
N PRO A 181 -12.43 8.74 12.11
CA PRO A 181 -11.14 8.13 11.93
C PRO A 181 -10.98 6.83 12.74
N PHE A 182 -10.37 5.84 12.11
CA PHE A 182 -9.90 4.61 12.73
C PHE A 182 -8.39 4.44 12.50
N THR A 183 -7.78 3.53 13.25
CA THR A 183 -6.35 3.23 13.09
C THR A 183 -6.04 2.43 11.83
N GLY A 184 -7.06 1.88 11.14
CA GLY A 184 -6.92 1.10 9.92
C GLY A 184 -8.26 0.57 9.42
N SER A 185 -8.23 -0.15 8.27
CA SER A 185 -9.44 -0.69 7.62
C SER A 185 -10.16 -1.73 8.50
N THR A 186 -9.44 -2.59 9.22
CA THR A 186 -10.04 -3.63 10.06
C THR A 186 -10.97 -3.07 11.14
N PRO A 187 -10.55 -2.13 12.02
CA PRO A 187 -11.46 -1.54 12.99
C PRO A 187 -12.56 -0.68 12.35
N ALA A 188 -12.31 -0.02 11.20
CA ALA A 188 -13.33 0.69 10.45
C ALA A 188 -14.45 -0.24 9.97
N THR A 189 -14.07 -1.39 9.38
CA THR A 189 -15.00 -2.43 8.93
C THR A 189 -15.82 -3.01 10.10
N GLN A 190 -15.19 -3.25 11.25
CA GLN A 190 -15.89 -3.72 12.46
C GLN A 190 -16.93 -2.69 12.94
N SER A 191 -16.59 -1.41 12.94
CA SER A 191 -17.51 -0.33 13.30
C SER A 191 -18.69 -0.21 12.31
N LEU A 192 -18.41 -0.42 11.01
CA LEU A 192 -19.46 -0.45 9.98
C LEU A 192 -20.41 -1.64 10.14
N LEU A 193 -19.89 -2.83 10.45
CA LEU A 193 -20.67 -4.02 10.76
C LEU A 193 -21.55 -3.84 12.01
N ALA A 194 -21.03 -3.15 13.01
CA ALA A 194 -21.77 -2.80 14.25
C ALA A 194 -22.79 -1.67 14.03
N GLY A 195 -22.85 -1.04 12.86
CA GLY A 195 -23.77 0.06 12.56
C GLY A 195 -23.42 1.39 13.22
N GLN A 196 -22.20 1.55 13.72
CA GLN A 196 -21.73 2.79 14.37
C GLN A 196 -21.33 3.87 13.35
N VAL A 197 -21.02 3.48 12.13
CA VAL A 197 -20.79 4.33 10.97
C VAL A 197 -21.63 3.85 9.79
N ASP A 198 -21.79 4.67 8.77
CA ASP A 198 -22.78 4.44 7.71
C ASP A 198 -22.16 3.88 6.42
N TYR A 199 -20.97 4.37 6.04
CA TYR A 199 -20.30 3.95 4.83
C TYR A 199 -18.78 4.07 4.91
N PHE A 200 -18.12 3.37 3.98
CA PHE A 200 -16.69 3.25 3.92
C PHE A 200 -16.25 2.99 2.47
N CYS A 201 -15.22 3.66 1.98
CA CYS A 201 -14.53 3.31 0.75
C CYS A 201 -13.24 2.61 1.12
N ASP A 202 -13.02 1.42 0.57
CA ASP A 202 -11.81 0.66 0.93
C ASP A 202 -11.40 -0.23 -0.26
N PRO A 203 -10.12 -0.57 -0.39
CA PRO A 203 -9.70 -1.55 -1.38
C PRO A 203 -10.48 -2.85 -1.27
N ILE A 204 -10.96 -3.36 -2.39
CA ILE A 204 -11.86 -4.52 -2.46
C ILE A 204 -11.34 -5.74 -1.71
N ILE A 205 -10.02 -5.96 -1.68
CA ILE A 205 -9.36 -7.08 -1.00
C ILE A 205 -9.64 -7.10 0.52
N GLY A 206 -9.86 -5.94 1.13
CA GLY A 206 -10.22 -5.82 2.55
C GLY A 206 -11.70 -6.05 2.84
N GLN A 207 -12.57 -5.97 1.82
CA GLN A 207 -14.03 -6.02 1.99
C GLN A 207 -14.69 -7.25 1.35
N MET A 208 -13.97 -8.00 0.50
CA MET A 208 -14.50 -9.11 -0.28
C MET A 208 -15.24 -10.16 0.58
N ALA A 209 -14.68 -10.51 1.73
CA ALA A 209 -15.29 -11.50 2.62
C ALA A 209 -16.67 -11.03 3.14
N GLN A 210 -16.79 -9.76 3.54
CA GLN A 210 -18.01 -9.17 4.08
C GLN A 210 -19.08 -8.97 2.99
N ILE A 211 -18.64 -8.60 1.78
CA ILE A 211 -19.52 -8.45 0.62
C ILE A 211 -20.11 -9.82 0.25
N ARG A 212 -19.28 -10.85 0.15
CA ARG A 212 -19.74 -12.22 -0.17
C ARG A 212 -20.64 -12.83 0.90
N ALA A 213 -20.36 -12.54 2.16
CA ALA A 213 -21.20 -12.96 3.28
C ALA A 213 -22.52 -12.18 3.37
N GLY A 214 -22.70 -11.11 2.59
CA GLY A 214 -23.85 -10.22 2.65
C GLY A 214 -24.03 -9.51 3.99
N THR A 215 -22.93 -9.36 4.74
CA THR A 215 -22.91 -8.63 6.03
C THR A 215 -22.77 -7.13 5.82
N LEU A 216 -22.15 -6.70 4.74
CA LEU A 216 -22.13 -5.34 4.22
C LEU A 216 -22.79 -5.28 2.85
N LYS A 217 -23.34 -4.11 2.47
CA LYS A 217 -23.79 -3.84 1.11
C LYS A 217 -22.66 -3.15 0.35
N ALA A 218 -22.31 -3.69 -0.85
CA ALA A 218 -21.46 -2.99 -1.80
C ALA A 218 -22.37 -2.24 -2.79
N LEU A 219 -22.15 -0.96 -2.98
CA LEU A 219 -23.00 -0.12 -3.82
C LEU A 219 -22.39 0.18 -5.19
N ALA A 220 -21.07 0.28 -5.27
CA ALA A 220 -20.33 0.48 -6.51
C ALA A 220 -18.86 0.10 -6.34
N ILE A 221 -18.21 -0.21 -7.45
CA ILE A 221 -16.75 -0.32 -7.52
C ILE A 221 -16.18 0.87 -8.32
N ALA A 222 -15.09 1.45 -7.82
CA ALA A 222 -14.39 2.59 -8.42
C ALA A 222 -13.37 2.12 -9.47
N ALA A 223 -13.82 1.38 -10.47
CA ALA A 223 -13.02 0.80 -11.54
C ALA A 223 -13.67 1.05 -12.90
N SER A 224 -12.86 0.94 -13.98
CA SER A 224 -13.35 1.07 -15.36
C SER A 224 -14.24 -0.11 -15.81
N GLN A 225 -14.15 -1.25 -15.12
CA GLN A 225 -14.92 -2.45 -15.42
C GLN A 225 -15.40 -3.12 -14.13
N ARG A 226 -16.51 -3.87 -14.24
CA ARG A 226 -17.02 -4.69 -13.13
C ARG A 226 -16.00 -5.74 -12.71
N HIS A 227 -15.98 -6.02 -11.42
CA HIS A 227 -15.06 -7.02 -10.90
C HIS A 227 -15.54 -8.46 -11.19
N PRO A 228 -14.68 -9.38 -11.73
CA PRO A 228 -15.11 -10.74 -12.12
C PRO A 228 -15.74 -11.56 -10.99
N LEU A 229 -15.34 -11.31 -9.73
CA LEU A 229 -15.92 -11.99 -8.55
C LEU A 229 -17.20 -11.32 -8.03
N LEU A 230 -17.57 -10.18 -8.55
CA LEU A 230 -18.77 -9.39 -8.20
C LEU A 230 -19.42 -8.87 -9.50
N PRO A 231 -19.85 -9.77 -10.41
CA PRO A 231 -20.36 -9.36 -11.72
C PRO A 231 -21.64 -8.53 -11.64
N ASP A 232 -22.38 -8.67 -10.56
CA ASP A 232 -23.62 -7.90 -10.32
C ASP A 232 -23.36 -6.53 -9.68
N LEU A 233 -22.13 -6.26 -9.18
CA LEU A 233 -21.79 -4.94 -8.64
C LEU A 233 -21.40 -3.98 -9.77
N PRO A 234 -22.21 -2.94 -10.03
CA PRO A 234 -21.90 -1.98 -11.09
C PRO A 234 -20.67 -1.14 -10.73
N THR A 235 -19.99 -0.64 -11.77
CA THR A 235 -18.98 0.41 -11.59
C THR A 235 -19.65 1.75 -11.25
N ALA A 236 -18.87 2.68 -10.70
CA ALA A 236 -19.34 4.03 -10.46
C ALA A 236 -19.73 4.73 -11.77
N ALA A 237 -18.98 4.50 -12.85
CA ALA A 237 -19.26 5.04 -14.19
C ALA A 237 -20.59 4.55 -14.75
N GLU A 238 -20.93 3.26 -14.60
CA GLU A 238 -22.22 2.69 -15.02
C GLU A 238 -23.40 3.32 -14.26
N GLN A 239 -23.15 3.89 -13.08
CA GLN A 239 -24.15 4.56 -12.25
C GLN A 239 -24.06 6.10 -12.28
N GLY A 240 -23.45 6.67 -13.33
CA GLY A 240 -23.43 8.10 -13.59
C GLY A 240 -22.33 8.89 -12.87
N LEU A 241 -21.35 8.22 -12.24
CA LEU A 241 -20.22 8.88 -11.53
C LEU A 241 -18.86 8.45 -12.09
N PRO A 242 -18.55 8.70 -13.37
CA PRO A 242 -17.30 8.25 -13.99
C PRO A 242 -16.03 8.90 -13.38
N GLN A 243 -16.16 10.05 -12.72
CA GLN A 243 -15.06 10.74 -12.07
C GLN A 243 -14.60 10.08 -10.77
N TRP A 244 -15.37 9.14 -10.21
CA TRP A 244 -14.93 8.31 -9.08
C TRP A 244 -14.37 6.98 -9.59
N GLU A 245 -13.18 7.06 -10.16
CA GLU A 245 -12.36 5.92 -10.53
C GLU A 245 -11.04 6.02 -9.75
N ILE A 246 -10.75 5.01 -8.91
CA ILE A 246 -9.57 4.99 -8.05
C ILE A 246 -9.13 3.56 -7.75
N ALA A 247 -7.90 3.24 -8.11
CA ALA A 247 -7.25 1.97 -7.81
C ALA A 247 -5.91 2.25 -7.11
N PRO A 248 -5.91 2.37 -5.77
CA PRO A 248 -4.68 2.58 -5.01
C PRO A 248 -3.61 1.54 -5.33
N PHE A 249 -2.40 2.01 -5.58
CA PHE A 249 -1.25 1.13 -5.72
C PHE A 249 -0.74 0.67 -4.35
N PHE A 250 -0.21 -0.56 -4.29
CA PHE A 250 0.54 -1.14 -3.18
C PHE A 250 1.88 -1.63 -3.72
N ALA A 251 2.97 -1.26 -3.05
CA ALA A 251 4.31 -1.47 -3.54
C ALA A 251 5.32 -1.68 -2.40
N LEU A 252 6.46 -2.26 -2.73
CA LEU A 252 7.56 -2.47 -1.80
C LEU A 252 8.63 -1.40 -2.00
N PHE A 253 9.12 -0.85 -0.88
CA PHE A 253 10.20 0.13 -0.85
C PHE A 253 11.24 -0.24 0.20
N ALA A 254 12.46 0.26 0.02
CA ALA A 254 13.52 0.28 1.01
C ALA A 254 13.84 1.73 1.42
N PRO A 255 14.62 1.99 2.49
CA PRO A 255 15.20 3.30 2.76
C PRO A 255 16.01 3.79 1.56
N LYS A 256 16.10 5.11 1.38
CA LYS A 256 16.99 5.69 0.37
C LYS A 256 18.43 5.23 0.62
N ASP A 257 19.27 5.31 -0.39
CA ASP A 257 20.67 4.90 -0.34
C ASP A 257 20.90 3.38 -0.07
N THR A 258 19.83 2.55 -0.08
CA THR A 258 19.99 1.09 -0.07
C THR A 258 20.81 0.69 -1.29
N PRO A 259 21.91 -0.10 -1.11
CA PRO A 259 22.81 -0.47 -2.20
C PRO A 259 22.08 -1.10 -3.38
N GLN A 260 22.41 -0.66 -4.59
CA GLN A 260 21.75 -1.11 -5.83
C GLN A 260 21.71 -2.64 -5.99
N PRO A 261 22.78 -3.41 -5.65
CA PRO A 261 22.71 -4.87 -5.71
C PRO A 261 21.62 -5.48 -4.81
N ILE A 262 21.33 -4.86 -3.66
CA ILE A 262 20.25 -5.28 -2.75
C ILE A 262 18.89 -4.96 -3.35
N VAL A 263 18.73 -3.75 -3.90
CA VAL A 263 17.51 -3.32 -4.62
C VAL A 263 17.20 -4.28 -5.77
N ASP A 264 18.22 -4.62 -6.56
CA ASP A 264 18.08 -5.51 -7.72
C ASP A 264 17.69 -6.93 -7.29
N ALA A 265 18.31 -7.46 -6.23
CA ALA A 265 17.99 -8.78 -5.69
C ALA A 265 16.55 -8.85 -5.17
N LEU A 266 16.11 -7.83 -4.43
CA LEU A 266 14.74 -7.71 -3.92
C LEU A 266 13.73 -7.56 -5.07
N ALA A 267 14.02 -6.72 -6.06
CA ALA A 267 13.14 -6.50 -7.21
C ALA A 267 12.99 -7.78 -8.04
N ALA A 268 14.08 -8.50 -8.30
CA ALA A 268 14.04 -9.76 -9.03
C ALA A 268 13.26 -10.85 -8.27
N ALA A 269 13.48 -10.97 -6.96
CA ALA A 269 12.76 -11.94 -6.13
C ALA A 269 11.26 -11.60 -6.04
N LEU A 270 10.91 -10.31 -5.92
CA LEU A 270 9.53 -9.84 -5.93
C LEU A 270 8.86 -10.13 -7.27
N ASP A 271 9.47 -9.77 -8.39
CA ASP A 271 8.90 -9.99 -9.73
C ASP A 271 8.60 -11.47 -9.99
N GLN A 272 9.56 -12.36 -9.67
CA GLN A 272 9.36 -13.80 -9.73
C GLN A 272 8.23 -14.27 -8.79
N GLY A 273 8.14 -13.71 -7.58
CA GLY A 273 7.07 -14.02 -6.60
C GLY A 273 5.69 -13.64 -7.13
N LEU A 274 5.58 -12.52 -7.81
CA LEU A 274 4.34 -12.04 -8.40
C LEU A 274 3.91 -12.85 -9.64
N ASP A 275 4.82 -13.59 -10.26
CA ASP A 275 4.51 -14.53 -11.36
C ASP A 275 4.09 -15.92 -10.86
N ASP A 276 4.22 -16.20 -9.56
CA ASP A 276 3.79 -17.48 -8.98
C ASP A 276 2.26 -17.66 -9.15
N PRO A 277 1.81 -18.76 -9.78
CA PRO A 277 0.38 -19.02 -9.99
C PRO A 277 -0.43 -19.08 -8.69
N ALA A 278 0.16 -19.57 -7.58
CA ALA A 278 -0.52 -19.62 -6.29
C ALA A 278 -0.74 -18.22 -5.72
N VAL A 279 0.24 -17.32 -5.89
CA VAL A 279 0.13 -15.92 -5.49
C VAL A 279 -0.95 -15.21 -6.29
N ARG A 280 -0.94 -15.36 -7.62
CA ARG A 280 -1.97 -14.79 -8.51
C ARG A 280 -3.37 -15.30 -8.15
N LYS A 281 -3.50 -16.61 -7.94
CA LYS A 281 -4.76 -17.22 -7.51
C LYS A 281 -5.22 -16.69 -6.14
N HIS A 282 -4.30 -16.52 -5.20
CA HIS A 282 -4.62 -15.99 -3.87
C HIS A 282 -5.11 -14.54 -3.95
N PHE A 283 -4.39 -13.66 -4.65
CA PHE A 283 -4.84 -12.28 -4.86
C PHE A 283 -6.19 -12.22 -5.58
N ALA A 284 -6.35 -12.97 -6.66
CA ALA A 284 -7.61 -13.03 -7.40
C ALA A 284 -8.78 -13.50 -6.53
N ALA A 285 -8.57 -14.50 -5.66
CA ALA A 285 -9.62 -14.99 -4.74
C ALA A 285 -10.08 -13.92 -3.73
N LEU A 286 -9.20 -12.98 -3.39
CA LEU A 286 -9.49 -11.84 -2.52
C LEU A 286 -10.02 -10.61 -3.28
N GLY A 287 -10.14 -10.69 -4.59
CA GLY A 287 -10.56 -9.57 -5.42
C GLY A 287 -9.45 -8.60 -5.81
N GLY A 288 -8.19 -8.97 -5.57
CA GLY A 288 -7.04 -8.19 -6.00
C GLY A 288 -6.51 -8.62 -7.36
N SER A 289 -5.80 -7.71 -8.04
CA SER A 289 -5.04 -8.00 -9.24
C SER A 289 -3.57 -7.60 -9.05
N ILE A 290 -2.68 -8.49 -9.48
CA ILE A 290 -1.24 -8.21 -9.48
C ILE A 290 -0.94 -7.30 -10.67
N ALA A 291 -0.05 -6.33 -10.45
CA ALA A 291 0.40 -5.39 -11.47
C ALA A 291 0.98 -6.12 -12.70
N ASP A 292 0.74 -5.55 -13.87
CA ASP A 292 1.32 -6.04 -15.11
C ASP A 292 2.86 -6.00 -15.07
N LYS A 293 3.49 -6.97 -15.71
CA LYS A 293 4.95 -7.14 -15.68
C LYS A 293 5.71 -5.89 -16.15
N SER A 294 5.20 -5.19 -17.15
CA SER A 294 5.77 -3.94 -17.66
C SER A 294 5.74 -2.77 -16.67
N ARG A 295 4.95 -2.86 -15.62
CA ARG A 295 4.77 -1.82 -14.59
C ARG A 295 5.49 -2.13 -13.27
N ARG A 296 6.10 -3.31 -13.17
CA ARG A 296 6.85 -3.75 -11.99
C ARG A 296 8.29 -3.22 -12.03
N GLY A 297 8.98 -3.35 -10.90
CA GLY A 297 10.38 -2.95 -10.76
C GLY A 297 10.57 -1.48 -10.35
N PRO A 298 11.84 -1.11 -10.07
CA PRO A 298 12.18 0.18 -9.44
C PRO A 298 11.79 1.40 -10.28
N ALA A 299 12.20 1.45 -11.55
CA ALA A 299 11.99 2.63 -12.39
C ALA A 299 10.50 2.91 -12.70
N PRO A 300 9.65 1.92 -13.08
CA PRO A 300 8.22 2.14 -13.22
C PRO A 300 7.54 2.59 -11.93
N LEU A 301 7.97 2.07 -10.77
CA LEU A 301 7.43 2.46 -9.48
C LEU A 301 7.80 3.91 -9.11
N ALA A 302 9.05 4.32 -9.31
CA ALA A 302 9.46 5.72 -9.11
C ALA A 302 8.63 6.68 -9.96
N ALA A 303 8.44 6.37 -11.24
CA ALA A 303 7.62 7.16 -12.15
C ALA A 303 6.14 7.20 -11.71
N LEU A 304 5.61 6.08 -11.19
CA LEU A 304 4.26 6.00 -10.63
C LEU A 304 4.11 6.94 -9.43
N VAL A 305 4.99 6.86 -8.44
CA VAL A 305 4.95 7.71 -7.24
C VAL A 305 4.95 9.19 -7.64
N LYS A 306 5.90 9.62 -8.45
CA LYS A 306 6.00 11.01 -8.91
C LYS A 306 4.72 11.49 -9.62
N ARG A 307 4.17 10.67 -10.51
CA ARG A 307 2.92 10.97 -11.22
C ARG A 307 1.74 11.11 -10.26
N GLU A 308 1.61 10.19 -9.30
CA GLU A 308 0.50 10.19 -8.35
C GLU A 308 0.61 11.33 -7.32
N VAL A 309 1.80 11.71 -6.87
CA VAL A 309 2.02 12.92 -6.06
C VAL A 309 1.55 14.16 -6.82
N ALA A 310 1.98 14.31 -8.08
CA ALA A 310 1.58 15.45 -8.91
C ALA A 310 0.05 15.47 -9.18
N ARG A 311 -0.57 14.32 -9.41
CA ARG A 311 -2.02 14.18 -9.68
C ARG A 311 -2.86 14.48 -8.44
N LEU A 312 -2.50 13.90 -7.29
CA LEU A 312 -3.33 13.97 -6.08
C LEU A 312 -3.18 15.29 -5.33
N THR A 313 -2.02 15.94 -5.38
CA THR A 313 -1.76 17.15 -4.61
C THR A 313 -2.80 18.27 -4.86
N PRO A 314 -3.11 18.68 -6.09
CA PRO A 314 -4.11 19.73 -6.30
C PRO A 314 -5.52 19.29 -5.88
N ILE A 315 -5.89 18.03 -6.11
CA ILE A 315 -7.21 17.48 -5.76
C ILE A 315 -7.43 17.52 -4.25
N LEU A 316 -6.45 16.99 -3.50
CA LEU A 316 -6.57 16.87 -2.05
C LEU A 316 -6.46 18.22 -1.34
N LYS A 317 -5.63 19.14 -1.83
CA LYS A 317 -5.58 20.51 -1.30
C LYS A 317 -6.89 21.26 -1.52
N ALA A 318 -7.52 21.13 -2.68
CA ALA A 318 -8.81 21.74 -2.96
C ALA A 318 -9.94 21.16 -2.09
N ALA A 319 -9.91 19.85 -1.80
CA ALA A 319 -10.89 19.19 -0.94
C ALA A 319 -10.70 19.51 0.56
N ALA A 320 -9.46 19.78 1.00
CA ALA A 320 -9.16 20.11 2.41
C ALA A 320 -9.50 21.56 2.80
N VAL A 321 -9.74 22.45 1.85
CA VAL A 321 -10.06 23.89 2.08
C VAL A 321 -11.57 24.11 2.27
N LYS A 322 -12.40 23.13 2.04
CA LYS A 322 -13.85 23.17 2.23
C LYS A 322 -14.26 22.51 3.54
#